data_947013475e2a6771bed76550a63af5d0
#
_entry.id   947013475e2a6771bed76550a63af5d0
#
_cell.length_a   1.000
_cell.length_b   1.000
_cell.length_c   1.000
_cell.angle_alpha   90.00
_cell.angle_beta   90.00
_cell.angle_gamma   90.00
#
_symmetry.space_group_name_H-M   'P 1'
#
loop_
_entity.id
_entity.type
_entity.pdbx_description
1 polymer ?
#
loop_
_entity_poly.entity_id
_entity_poly.type
_entity_poly.pdbx_seq_one_letter_code
_entity_poly.pdbx_strand_id
1 'polypeptide(L)'
;MVIYAINGSPRKNFSTAQLLQQFAKGAADCGPDVEVRVINLYDYNFSGCRECFACKLKDGKSYGWCAWPDDITQLLKDVAMADGIAFGSPVFFYDLSAQMKAFLERLMFPFTAFKKDAPRVIAPKQIPTVFIHAMNVPVERTLTSPCKDILGNTHFWTKHVFGHQPQVIYAYNTWQYTDYDKYVADIWDLEDKKNWKETQFPIDCQQAYDAGKQMVEQLRAQK
;
A
#
# COMPACT_ATOMS: atom_id res chain seq x y z
N MET A 1 0.01 -18.11 -8.64
CA MET A 1 0.74 -16.90 -8.18
C MET A 1 0.06 -16.34 -6.93
N VAL A 2 0.84 -15.73 -6.02
CA VAL A 2 0.32 -15.18 -4.76
C VAL A 2 0.50 -13.66 -4.76
N ILE A 3 -0.60 -12.93 -4.58
CA ILE A 3 -0.63 -11.46 -4.52
C ILE A 3 -1.12 -11.04 -3.13
N TYR A 4 -0.47 -10.08 -2.51
CA TYR A 4 -0.90 -9.49 -1.25
C TYR A 4 -1.54 -8.13 -1.46
N ALA A 5 -2.72 -7.93 -0.87
CA ALA A 5 -3.41 -6.65 -0.78
C ALA A 5 -3.38 -6.16 0.69
N ILE A 6 -2.51 -5.20 0.97
CA ILE A 6 -2.22 -4.73 2.34
C ILE A 6 -3.04 -3.49 2.65
N ASN A 7 -3.97 -3.60 3.59
CA ASN A 7 -4.82 -2.51 4.04
C ASN A 7 -4.24 -1.80 5.27
N GLY A 8 -3.80 -0.57 5.09
CA GLY A 8 -3.35 0.34 6.14
C GLY A 8 -4.45 1.24 6.72
N SER A 9 -5.73 0.96 6.42
CA SER A 9 -6.85 1.69 7.02
C SER A 9 -7.35 1.00 8.28
N PRO A 10 -7.65 1.75 9.36
CA PRO A 10 -8.32 1.19 10.54
C PRO A 10 -9.75 0.76 10.24
N ARG A 11 -10.35 1.25 9.15
CA ARG A 11 -11.75 0.99 8.77
C ARG A 11 -11.83 -0.02 7.64
N LYS A 12 -12.24 -1.24 7.96
CA LYS A 12 -12.25 -2.39 7.02
C LYS A 12 -13.31 -2.32 5.91
N ASN A 13 -14.28 -1.40 6.01
CA ASN A 13 -15.42 -1.30 5.08
C ASN A 13 -15.53 0.09 4.42
N PHE A 14 -14.49 0.93 4.54
CA PHE A 14 -14.48 2.28 3.94
C PHE A 14 -13.60 2.33 2.69
N SER A 15 -13.50 3.51 2.08
CA SER A 15 -12.97 3.74 0.74
C SER A 15 -11.67 2.98 0.45
N THR A 16 -10.65 3.05 1.32
CA THR A 16 -9.40 2.33 1.11
C THR A 16 -9.59 0.81 0.99
N ALA A 17 -10.37 0.24 1.92
CA ALA A 17 -10.63 -1.19 1.94
C ALA A 17 -11.49 -1.64 0.75
N GLN A 18 -12.49 -0.83 0.35
CA GLN A 18 -13.33 -1.11 -0.81
C GLN A 18 -12.50 -1.12 -2.09
N LEU A 19 -11.61 -0.14 -2.27
CA LEU A 19 -10.70 -0.09 -3.43
C LEU A 19 -9.74 -1.29 -3.46
N LEU A 20 -9.17 -1.68 -2.32
CA LEU A 20 -8.33 -2.88 -2.23
C LEU A 20 -9.11 -4.17 -2.51
N GLN A 21 -10.38 -4.25 -2.09
CA GLN A 21 -11.25 -5.37 -2.43
C GLN A 21 -11.52 -5.45 -3.94
N GLN A 22 -11.71 -4.30 -4.61
CA GLN A 22 -11.84 -4.27 -6.08
C GLN A 22 -10.55 -4.70 -6.78
N PHE A 23 -9.39 -4.23 -6.31
CA PHE A 23 -8.10 -4.71 -6.79
C PHE A 23 -7.98 -6.24 -6.63
N ALA A 24 -8.27 -6.75 -5.42
CA ALA A 24 -8.20 -8.18 -5.14
C ALA A 24 -9.14 -9.00 -6.04
N LYS A 25 -10.37 -8.48 -6.25
CA LYS A 25 -11.34 -9.09 -7.16
C LYS A 25 -10.83 -9.12 -8.59
N GLY A 26 -10.32 -7.99 -9.10
CA GLY A 26 -9.78 -7.90 -10.46
C GLY A 26 -8.63 -8.88 -10.71
N ALA A 27 -7.73 -9.05 -9.74
CA ALA A 27 -6.67 -10.02 -9.82
C ALA A 27 -7.20 -11.47 -9.78
N ALA A 28 -8.11 -11.79 -8.84
CA ALA A 28 -8.68 -13.12 -8.69
C ALA A 28 -9.52 -13.57 -9.90
N ASP A 29 -10.24 -12.65 -10.53
CA ASP A 29 -11.05 -12.92 -11.73
C ASP A 29 -10.18 -13.35 -12.95
N CYS A 30 -8.86 -13.18 -12.88
CA CYS A 30 -7.94 -13.63 -13.93
C CYS A 30 -7.75 -15.16 -13.99
N GLY A 31 -8.16 -15.90 -12.96
CA GLY A 31 -8.16 -17.36 -12.99
C GLY A 31 -7.80 -18.02 -11.65
N PRO A 32 -8.02 -19.34 -11.55
CA PRO A 32 -7.85 -20.12 -10.32
C PRO A 32 -6.38 -20.27 -9.88
N ASP A 33 -5.42 -19.93 -10.73
CA ASP A 33 -3.99 -19.92 -10.43
C ASP A 33 -3.55 -18.66 -9.68
N VAL A 34 -4.47 -17.70 -9.43
CA VAL A 34 -4.22 -16.45 -8.72
C VAL A 34 -4.84 -16.50 -7.33
N GLU A 35 -4.01 -16.54 -6.31
CA GLU A 35 -4.41 -16.41 -4.92
C GLU A 35 -4.18 -14.94 -4.46
N VAL A 36 -5.21 -14.27 -3.96
CA VAL A 36 -5.08 -12.93 -3.39
C VAL A 36 -5.33 -12.96 -1.89
N ARG A 37 -4.37 -12.50 -1.12
CA ARG A 37 -4.42 -12.42 0.35
C ARG A 37 -4.62 -10.99 0.78
N VAL A 38 -5.79 -10.68 1.34
CA VAL A 38 -6.09 -9.35 1.91
C VAL A 38 -5.67 -9.33 3.38
N ILE A 39 -4.79 -8.39 3.72
CA ILE A 39 -4.25 -8.22 5.07
C ILE A 39 -4.67 -6.87 5.62
N ASN A 40 -5.27 -6.84 6.80
CA ASN A 40 -5.60 -5.61 7.52
C ASN A 40 -4.54 -5.36 8.59
N LEU A 41 -3.70 -4.35 8.42
CA LEU A 41 -2.57 -4.08 9.35
C LEU A 41 -3.03 -3.76 10.77
N TYR A 42 -4.23 -3.24 10.94
CA TYR A 42 -4.80 -2.96 12.28
C TYR A 42 -5.27 -4.20 13.05
N ASP A 43 -5.19 -5.39 12.45
CA ASP A 43 -5.43 -6.67 13.14
C ASP A 43 -4.18 -7.21 13.83
N TYR A 44 -3.02 -6.57 13.61
CA TYR A 44 -1.72 -6.99 14.12
C TYR A 44 -1.19 -5.97 15.13
N ASN A 45 -0.58 -6.48 16.20
CA ASN A 45 0.14 -5.65 17.16
C ASN A 45 1.63 -5.61 16.78
N PHE A 46 2.05 -4.47 16.23
CA PHE A 46 3.44 -4.26 15.82
C PHE A 46 3.84 -2.79 15.88
N SER A 47 5.14 -2.55 15.82
CA SER A 47 5.71 -1.19 15.71
C SER A 47 6.50 -1.02 14.41
N GLY A 48 6.87 0.22 14.09
CA GLY A 48 7.83 0.54 13.05
C GLY A 48 9.23 -0.01 13.37
N CYS A 49 10.19 0.31 12.52
CA CYS A 49 11.58 -0.11 12.71
C CYS A 49 12.14 0.43 14.03
N ARG A 50 12.73 -0.44 14.84
CA ARG A 50 13.33 -0.11 16.13
C ARG A 50 14.84 0.07 16.08
N GLU A 51 15.42 0.12 14.89
CA GLU A 51 16.88 0.28 14.68
C GLU A 51 17.73 -0.73 15.44
N CYS A 52 17.23 -1.94 15.68
CA CYS A 52 18.02 -3.02 16.30
C CYS A 52 19.17 -3.50 15.41
N PHE A 53 19.16 -3.15 14.13
CA PHE A 53 20.15 -3.46 13.09
C PHE A 53 20.49 -4.95 12.91
N ALA A 54 19.70 -5.86 13.46
CA ALA A 54 19.89 -7.30 13.25
C ALA A 54 19.90 -7.68 11.76
N CYS A 55 19.08 -6.98 10.93
CA CYS A 55 19.05 -7.13 9.47
C CYS A 55 20.30 -6.59 8.76
N LYS A 56 21.20 -5.91 9.46
CA LYS A 56 22.46 -5.34 8.94
C LYS A 56 23.70 -5.98 9.54
N LEU A 57 23.53 -6.85 10.53
CA LEU A 57 24.64 -7.45 11.25
C LEU A 57 25.48 -8.31 10.28
N LYS A 58 26.79 -8.04 10.22
CA LYS A 58 27.72 -8.81 9.41
C LYS A 58 27.74 -10.25 9.91
N ASP A 59 27.56 -11.19 9.01
CA ASP A 59 27.47 -12.64 9.30
C ASP A 59 26.30 -13.02 10.25
N GLY A 60 25.33 -12.10 10.43
CA GLY A 60 24.14 -12.33 11.23
C GLY A 60 23.13 -13.23 10.53
N LYS A 61 22.47 -14.13 11.30
CA LYS A 61 21.46 -15.08 10.76
C LYS A 61 20.26 -14.41 10.09
N SER A 62 19.99 -13.15 10.42
CA SER A 62 18.87 -12.36 9.87
C SER A 62 19.32 -11.26 8.91
N TYR A 63 20.54 -11.33 8.36
CA TYR A 63 20.98 -10.35 7.38
C TYR A 63 20.01 -10.27 6.20
N GLY A 64 19.55 -9.06 5.88
CA GLY A 64 18.53 -8.82 4.85
C GLY A 64 17.08 -9.08 5.28
N TRP A 65 16.82 -9.48 6.53
CA TRP A 65 15.47 -9.76 7.03
C TRP A 65 15.20 -9.08 8.36
N CYS A 66 13.98 -8.56 8.55
CA CYS A 66 13.57 -8.05 9.86
C CYS A 66 13.43 -9.21 10.85
N ALA A 67 14.20 -9.16 11.95
CA ALA A 67 14.23 -10.19 12.99
C ALA A 67 13.47 -9.77 14.27
N TRP A 68 12.87 -8.57 14.30
CA TRP A 68 12.14 -8.11 15.48
C TRP A 68 10.89 -8.98 15.71
N PRO A 69 10.76 -9.66 16.85
CA PRO A 69 9.71 -10.64 17.09
C PRO A 69 8.40 -9.96 17.47
N ASP A 70 7.43 -9.95 16.57
CA ASP A 70 6.04 -9.53 16.78
C ASP A 70 5.12 -10.16 15.73
N ASP A 71 3.85 -9.75 15.73
CA ASP A 71 2.80 -10.39 14.93
C ASP A 71 3.06 -10.35 13.41
N ILE A 72 3.81 -9.36 12.91
CA ILE A 72 4.07 -9.23 11.45
C ILE A 72 5.39 -9.86 11.00
N THR A 73 6.19 -10.43 11.89
CA THR A 73 7.53 -10.94 11.52
C THR A 73 7.48 -11.97 10.40
N GLN A 74 6.54 -12.91 10.43
CA GLN A 74 6.36 -13.89 9.36
C GLN A 74 5.70 -13.25 8.13
N LEU A 75 4.70 -12.40 8.34
CA LEU A 75 4.02 -11.68 7.25
C LEU A 75 5.00 -10.87 6.38
N LEU A 76 6.00 -10.20 7.00
CA LEU A 76 7.03 -9.46 6.24
C LEU A 76 7.80 -10.36 5.28
N LYS A 77 8.12 -11.59 5.71
CA LYS A 77 8.81 -12.57 4.86
C LYS A 77 7.92 -13.06 3.73
N ASP A 78 6.67 -13.37 4.04
CA ASP A 78 5.70 -13.85 3.06
C ASP A 78 5.42 -12.80 1.99
N VAL A 79 5.24 -11.53 2.40
CA VAL A 79 5.02 -10.41 1.48
C VAL A 79 6.26 -10.13 0.61
N ALA A 80 7.47 -10.25 1.18
CA ALA A 80 8.70 -10.07 0.40
C ALA A 80 8.94 -11.17 -0.64
N MET A 81 8.26 -12.30 -0.52
CA MET A 81 8.28 -13.42 -1.47
C MET A 81 7.06 -13.48 -2.39
N ALA A 82 6.14 -12.53 -2.27
CA ALA A 82 4.94 -12.44 -3.10
C ALA A 82 5.26 -12.25 -4.58
N ASP A 83 4.33 -12.57 -5.44
CA ASP A 83 4.44 -12.27 -6.87
C ASP A 83 4.03 -10.83 -7.18
N GLY A 84 3.08 -10.26 -6.43
CA GLY A 84 2.65 -8.88 -6.54
C GLY A 84 2.15 -8.32 -5.20
N ILE A 85 2.19 -7.00 -5.02
CA ILE A 85 1.72 -6.34 -3.79
C ILE A 85 0.91 -5.10 -4.12
N ALA A 86 -0.27 -4.96 -3.51
CA ALA A 86 -1.02 -3.71 -3.46
C ALA A 86 -1.01 -3.14 -2.03
N PHE A 87 -0.66 -1.86 -1.90
CA PHE A 87 -0.66 -1.12 -0.65
C PHE A 87 -1.80 -0.10 -0.67
N GLY A 88 -2.81 -0.26 0.19
CA GLY A 88 -3.90 0.69 0.35
C GLY A 88 -3.75 1.48 1.64
N SER A 89 -3.74 2.80 1.57
CA SER A 89 -3.66 3.66 2.74
C SER A 89 -4.59 4.85 2.65
N PRO A 90 -5.32 5.19 3.73
CA PRO A 90 -5.87 6.54 3.84
C PRO A 90 -4.70 7.52 3.95
N VAL A 91 -4.93 8.73 3.44
CA VAL A 91 -3.96 9.83 3.55
C VAL A 91 -4.24 10.65 4.80
N PHE A 92 -3.29 10.64 5.74
CA PHE A 92 -3.31 11.45 6.96
C PHE A 92 -2.17 12.45 6.93
N PHE A 93 -2.49 13.75 7.07
CA PHE A 93 -1.48 14.83 7.01
C PHE A 93 -0.59 14.75 5.77
N TYR A 94 -1.19 14.45 4.62
CA TYR A 94 -0.53 14.26 3.32
C TYR A 94 0.39 13.03 3.21
N ASP A 95 0.45 12.17 4.22
CA ASP A 95 1.28 10.95 4.22
C ASP A 95 0.41 9.70 4.45
N LEU A 96 1.04 8.54 4.39
CA LEU A 96 0.43 7.25 4.69
C LEU A 96 -0.03 7.19 6.16
N SER A 97 -0.96 6.29 6.45
CA SER A 97 -1.27 5.96 7.84
C SER A 97 -0.04 5.46 8.59
N ALA A 98 0.02 5.69 9.91
CA ALA A 98 1.15 5.27 10.74
C ALA A 98 1.42 3.76 10.63
N GLN A 99 0.38 2.93 10.57
CA GLN A 99 0.53 1.48 10.43
C GLN A 99 1.11 1.08 9.08
N MET A 100 0.69 1.72 7.99
CA MET A 100 1.28 1.46 6.68
C MET A 100 2.74 1.90 6.65
N LYS A 101 3.08 3.06 7.21
CA LYS A 101 4.45 3.56 7.31
C LYS A 101 5.33 2.60 8.10
N ALA A 102 4.88 2.18 9.29
CA ALA A 102 5.58 1.21 10.15
C ALA A 102 5.81 -0.14 9.45
N PHE A 103 4.82 -0.60 8.68
CA PHE A 103 4.95 -1.83 7.89
C PHE A 103 6.00 -1.69 6.79
N LEU A 104 5.95 -0.61 6.01
CA LEU A 104 6.89 -0.37 4.91
C LEU A 104 8.33 -0.16 5.38
N GLU A 105 8.55 0.52 6.51
CA GLU A 105 9.88 0.62 7.13
C GLU A 105 10.48 -0.77 7.37
N ARG A 106 9.72 -1.67 7.94
CA ARG A 106 10.18 -3.01 8.28
C ARG A 106 10.24 -3.97 7.10
N LEU A 107 9.44 -3.72 6.07
CA LEU A 107 9.48 -4.51 4.84
C LEU A 107 10.68 -4.12 3.97
N MET A 108 10.97 -2.82 3.82
CA MET A 108 11.95 -2.35 2.84
C MET A 108 13.34 -2.11 3.41
N PHE A 109 13.47 -1.56 4.64
CA PHE A 109 14.78 -1.24 5.22
C PHE A 109 15.74 -2.44 5.29
N PRO A 110 15.31 -3.66 5.60
CA PRO A 110 16.20 -4.83 5.60
C PRO A 110 16.91 -5.05 4.26
N PHE A 111 16.25 -4.73 3.15
CA PHE A 111 16.76 -4.98 1.80
C PHE A 111 17.70 -3.89 1.28
N THR A 112 17.87 -2.77 1.98
CA THR A 112 18.90 -1.78 1.63
C THR A 112 20.25 -2.26 2.12
N ALA A 113 21.26 -2.33 1.26
CA ALA A 113 22.63 -2.73 1.62
C ALA A 113 23.57 -1.52 1.64
N PHE A 114 24.36 -1.38 2.72
CA PHE A 114 25.34 -0.30 2.88
C PHE A 114 26.76 -0.77 2.51
N LYS A 115 26.88 -1.55 1.44
CA LYS A 115 28.15 -2.03 0.92
C LYS A 115 28.70 -1.05 -0.13
N LYS A 116 30.03 -0.84 -0.14
CA LYS A 116 30.70 0.06 -1.08
C LYS A 116 30.67 -0.49 -2.50
N ASP A 117 31.00 -1.76 -2.67
CA ASP A 117 31.28 -2.40 -3.97
C ASP A 117 30.30 -3.54 -4.31
N ALA A 118 29.05 -3.44 -3.84
CA ALA A 118 28.02 -4.47 -4.05
C ALA A 118 26.66 -3.83 -4.40
N PRO A 119 25.67 -4.61 -4.86
CA PRO A 119 24.34 -4.10 -5.05
C PRO A 119 23.82 -3.43 -3.78
N ARG A 120 23.23 -2.24 -3.94
CA ARG A 120 22.65 -1.50 -2.81
C ARG A 120 21.29 -2.03 -2.37
N VAL A 121 20.71 -2.95 -3.15
CA VAL A 121 19.44 -3.63 -2.86
C VAL A 121 19.70 -5.13 -2.90
N ILE A 122 19.24 -5.81 -1.85
CA ILE A 122 19.33 -7.26 -1.65
C ILE A 122 17.97 -7.91 -1.49
N ALA A 123 16.93 -7.29 -2.02
CA ALA A 123 15.60 -7.88 -2.05
C ALA A 123 15.64 -9.25 -2.77
N PRO A 124 14.89 -10.26 -2.29
CA PRO A 124 14.97 -11.62 -2.82
C PRO A 124 14.48 -11.74 -4.27
N LYS A 125 13.60 -10.83 -4.68
CA LYS A 125 13.06 -10.76 -6.05
C LYS A 125 12.54 -9.36 -6.37
N GLN A 126 12.35 -9.08 -7.65
CA GLN A 126 11.59 -7.91 -8.10
C GLN A 126 10.09 -8.20 -8.01
N ILE A 127 9.32 -7.22 -7.55
CA ILE A 127 7.87 -7.38 -7.31
C ILE A 127 7.13 -6.15 -7.86
N PRO A 128 6.19 -6.32 -8.81
CA PRO A 128 5.31 -5.24 -9.21
C PRO A 128 4.40 -4.81 -8.05
N THR A 129 4.23 -3.50 -7.91
CA THR A 129 3.47 -2.93 -6.80
C THR A 129 2.43 -1.93 -7.27
N VAL A 130 1.32 -1.84 -6.52
CA VAL A 130 0.26 -0.84 -6.69
C VAL A 130 0.09 -0.08 -5.38
N PHE A 131 -0.03 1.25 -5.44
CA PHE A 131 -0.48 2.07 -4.31
C PHE A 131 -1.88 2.61 -4.56
N ILE A 132 -2.73 2.51 -3.55
CA ILE A 132 -4.09 3.05 -3.55
C ILE A 132 -4.21 4.02 -2.38
N HIS A 133 -4.32 5.31 -2.68
CA HIS A 133 -4.43 6.39 -1.70
C HIS A 133 -5.85 6.94 -1.69
N ALA A 134 -6.55 6.80 -0.55
CA ALA A 134 -7.87 7.38 -0.37
C ALA A 134 -7.80 8.61 0.53
N MET A 135 -8.36 9.72 0.08
CA MET A 135 -8.33 10.98 0.82
C MET A 135 -9.66 11.74 0.76
N ASN A 136 -9.98 12.38 1.87
CA ASN A 136 -11.22 13.15 2.02
C ASN A 136 -11.19 14.49 1.27
N VAL A 137 -10.01 14.99 0.92
CA VAL A 137 -9.84 16.30 0.26
C VAL A 137 -10.09 16.21 -1.24
N PRO A 138 -10.69 17.25 -1.85
CA PRO A 138 -10.82 17.37 -3.30
C PRO A 138 -9.46 17.45 -4.00
N VAL A 139 -9.44 17.14 -5.29
CA VAL A 139 -8.21 17.11 -6.11
C VAL A 139 -7.51 18.49 -6.13
N GLU A 140 -8.25 19.57 -6.21
CA GLU A 140 -7.74 20.95 -6.28
C GLU A 140 -6.86 21.30 -5.07
N ARG A 141 -7.28 20.91 -3.86
CA ARG A 141 -6.49 21.12 -2.64
C ARG A 141 -5.23 20.26 -2.63
N THR A 142 -5.29 19.10 -3.24
CA THR A 142 -4.14 18.19 -3.31
C THR A 142 -3.06 18.71 -4.27
N LEU A 143 -3.47 19.30 -5.39
CA LEU A 143 -2.55 19.86 -6.39
C LEU A 143 -1.70 21.04 -5.85
N THR A 144 -2.23 21.80 -4.91
CA THR A 144 -1.56 22.95 -4.28
C THR A 144 -0.82 22.60 -2.97
N SER A 145 -0.83 21.32 -2.59
CA SER A 145 -0.22 20.81 -1.36
C SER A 145 1.01 19.95 -1.64
N PRO A 146 1.88 19.68 -0.66
CA PRO A 146 3.04 18.79 -0.82
C PRO A 146 2.67 17.30 -0.86
N CYS A 147 1.38 16.95 -0.91
CA CYS A 147 0.89 15.58 -0.77
C CYS A 147 1.53 14.61 -1.78
N LYS A 148 1.57 15.00 -3.06
CA LYS A 148 2.14 14.15 -4.12
C LYS A 148 3.64 13.91 -3.93
N ASP A 149 4.37 14.91 -3.47
CA ASP A 149 5.82 14.80 -3.24
C ASP A 149 6.10 13.89 -2.04
N ILE A 150 5.33 14.07 -0.94
CA ILE A 150 5.47 13.25 0.26
C ILE A 150 5.17 11.77 -0.06
N LEU A 151 4.04 11.49 -0.72
CA LEU A 151 3.69 10.13 -1.14
C LEU A 151 4.67 9.60 -2.19
N GLY A 152 5.13 10.46 -3.09
CA GLY A 152 6.11 10.16 -4.13
C GLY A 152 7.44 9.64 -3.58
N ASN A 153 7.86 10.11 -2.41
CA ASN A 153 9.05 9.59 -1.74
C ASN A 153 8.91 8.10 -1.39
N THR A 154 7.73 7.68 -0.91
CA THR A 154 7.47 6.25 -0.65
C THR A 154 7.46 5.43 -1.95
N HIS A 155 6.88 5.95 -3.03
CA HIS A 155 6.87 5.28 -4.33
C HIS A 155 8.28 5.13 -4.89
N PHE A 156 9.13 6.16 -4.74
CA PHE A 156 10.54 6.12 -5.13
C PHE A 156 11.30 4.99 -4.41
N TRP A 157 11.17 4.90 -3.08
CA TRP A 157 11.84 3.86 -2.31
C TRP A 157 11.29 2.46 -2.61
N THR A 158 9.99 2.34 -2.86
CA THR A 158 9.37 1.06 -3.26
C THR A 158 9.91 0.60 -4.62
N LYS A 159 9.99 1.51 -5.61
CA LYS A 159 10.65 1.23 -6.88
C LYS A 159 12.10 0.79 -6.70
N HIS A 160 12.84 1.52 -5.85
CA HIS A 160 14.24 1.23 -5.61
C HIS A 160 14.45 -0.16 -5.02
N VAL A 161 13.58 -0.59 -4.08
CA VAL A 161 13.70 -1.90 -3.41
C VAL A 161 13.14 -3.04 -4.26
N PHE A 162 11.98 -2.87 -4.89
CA PHE A 162 11.30 -3.94 -5.61
C PHE A 162 11.47 -3.90 -7.14
N GLY A 163 12.22 -2.94 -7.68
CA GLY A 163 12.66 -2.92 -9.06
C GLY A 163 11.64 -2.43 -10.09
N HIS A 164 10.35 -2.32 -9.76
CA HIS A 164 9.30 -1.87 -10.65
C HIS A 164 8.74 -0.51 -10.22
N GLN A 165 8.42 0.36 -11.21
CA GLN A 165 7.69 1.58 -10.94
C GLN A 165 6.29 1.23 -10.40
N PRO A 166 5.91 1.66 -9.20
CA PRO A 166 4.56 1.42 -8.70
C PRO A 166 3.50 2.06 -9.59
N GLN A 167 2.42 1.35 -9.85
CA GLN A 167 1.19 1.97 -10.32
C GLN A 167 0.54 2.69 -9.13
N VAL A 168 -0.01 3.89 -9.34
CA VAL A 168 -0.58 4.69 -8.25
C VAL A 168 -2.00 5.11 -8.62
N ILE A 169 -2.93 4.85 -7.70
CA ILE A 169 -4.33 5.25 -7.77
C ILE A 169 -4.61 6.21 -6.63
N TYR A 170 -5.19 7.36 -6.96
CA TYR A 170 -5.64 8.36 -6.00
C TYR A 170 -7.16 8.45 -6.04
N ALA A 171 -7.83 8.12 -4.94
CA ALA A 171 -9.25 8.37 -4.74
C ALA A 171 -9.42 9.62 -3.88
N TYR A 172 -9.84 10.71 -4.51
CA TYR A 172 -10.05 12.00 -3.87
C TYR A 172 -11.48 12.14 -3.33
N ASN A 173 -11.70 13.14 -2.51
CA ASN A 173 -13.03 13.55 -2.02
C ASN A 173 -13.87 12.40 -1.45
N THR A 174 -13.19 11.36 -0.91
CA THR A 174 -13.86 10.14 -0.45
C THR A 174 -14.79 10.41 0.73
N TRP A 175 -15.87 9.65 0.82
CA TRP A 175 -16.83 9.71 1.91
C TRP A 175 -16.18 9.31 3.24
N GLN A 176 -16.20 10.21 4.23
CA GLN A 176 -15.44 10.03 5.48
C GLN A 176 -16.31 9.53 6.64
N TYR A 177 -17.49 10.11 6.83
CA TYR A 177 -18.35 9.80 7.96
C TYR A 177 -19.55 8.96 7.53
N THR A 178 -20.07 8.13 8.44
CA THR A 178 -21.32 7.38 8.20
C THR A 178 -22.53 8.30 8.22
N ASP A 179 -22.47 9.35 9.03
CA ASP A 179 -23.53 10.33 9.26
C ASP A 179 -22.86 11.69 9.54
N TYR A 180 -22.92 12.60 8.57
CA TYR A 180 -22.25 13.90 8.68
C TYR A 180 -22.89 14.84 9.71
N ASP A 181 -24.18 14.65 10.02
CA ASP A 181 -24.89 15.50 10.99
C ASP A 181 -24.37 15.32 12.43
N LYS A 182 -23.64 14.21 12.68
CA LYS A 182 -23.04 13.91 13.99
C LYS A 182 -21.66 14.50 14.20
N TYR A 183 -21.07 15.09 13.17
CA TYR A 183 -19.68 15.53 13.21
C TYR A 183 -19.56 17.01 12.80
N VAL A 184 -18.63 17.73 13.40
CA VAL A 184 -18.22 19.05 12.92
C VAL A 184 -17.48 18.87 11.61
N ALA A 185 -18.16 19.15 10.49
CA ALA A 185 -17.67 18.87 9.15
C ALA A 185 -18.13 19.90 8.10
N ASP A 186 -18.53 21.07 8.53
CA ASP A 186 -19.10 22.19 7.77
C ASP A 186 -18.13 22.83 6.76
N ILE A 187 -16.84 22.49 6.86
CA ILE A 187 -15.83 22.85 5.83
C ILE A 187 -16.05 22.09 4.49
N TRP A 188 -16.81 21.00 4.52
CA TRP A 188 -17.03 20.16 3.35
C TRP A 188 -18.39 20.45 2.70
N ASP A 189 -18.41 20.58 1.39
CA ASP A 189 -19.64 20.58 0.60
C ASP A 189 -20.18 19.14 0.53
N LEU A 190 -21.33 18.91 1.19
CA LEU A 190 -21.93 17.57 1.27
C LEU A 190 -22.61 17.16 -0.04
N GLU A 191 -23.13 18.09 -0.81
CA GLU A 191 -23.72 17.80 -2.12
C GLU A 191 -22.63 17.35 -3.09
N ASP A 192 -21.50 18.06 -3.11
CA ASP A 192 -20.33 17.65 -3.90
C ASP A 192 -19.82 16.28 -3.47
N LYS A 193 -19.71 16.00 -2.16
CA LYS A 193 -19.31 14.68 -1.65
C LYS A 193 -20.26 13.55 -2.03
N LYS A 194 -21.57 13.79 -1.99
CA LYS A 194 -22.58 12.80 -2.42
C LYS A 194 -22.44 12.52 -3.91
N ASN A 195 -22.38 13.58 -4.72
CA ASN A 195 -22.19 13.47 -6.15
C ASN A 195 -20.91 12.68 -6.49
N TRP A 196 -19.80 13.00 -5.83
CA TRP A 196 -18.52 12.30 -6.02
C TRP A 196 -18.60 10.82 -5.65
N LYS A 197 -19.25 10.50 -4.55
CA LYS A 197 -19.49 9.12 -4.10
C LYS A 197 -20.29 8.31 -5.11
N GLU A 198 -21.25 8.94 -5.80
CA GLU A 198 -22.17 8.29 -6.75
C GLU A 198 -21.58 8.21 -8.15
N THR A 199 -20.74 9.18 -8.54
CA THR A 199 -20.22 9.30 -9.91
C THR A 199 -18.75 8.91 -10.05
N GLN A 200 -17.86 9.46 -9.21
CA GLN A 200 -16.42 9.26 -9.34
C GLN A 200 -15.92 8.03 -8.60
N PHE A 201 -16.39 7.78 -7.37
CA PHE A 201 -15.91 6.65 -6.59
C PHE A 201 -16.13 5.28 -7.25
N PRO A 202 -17.23 5.02 -8.00
CA PRO A 202 -17.35 3.83 -8.84
C PRO A 202 -16.27 3.73 -9.93
N ILE A 203 -15.85 4.86 -10.51
CA ILE A 203 -14.74 4.91 -11.49
C ILE A 203 -13.43 4.56 -10.79
N ASP A 204 -13.17 5.11 -9.60
CA ASP A 204 -11.97 4.77 -8.81
C ASP A 204 -11.96 3.28 -8.45
N CYS A 205 -13.12 2.71 -8.13
CA CYS A 205 -13.28 1.27 -7.90
C CYS A 205 -12.95 0.44 -9.15
N GLN A 206 -13.41 0.88 -10.34
CA GLN A 206 -13.09 0.22 -11.59
C GLN A 206 -11.59 0.31 -11.91
N GLN A 207 -10.96 1.46 -11.68
CA GLN A 207 -9.51 1.61 -11.85
C GLN A 207 -8.73 0.65 -10.93
N ALA A 208 -9.18 0.47 -9.68
CA ALA A 208 -8.56 -0.48 -8.77
C ALA A 208 -8.73 -1.93 -9.25
N TYR A 209 -9.91 -2.30 -9.74
CA TYR A 209 -10.17 -3.60 -10.34
C TYR A 209 -9.26 -3.85 -11.55
N ASP A 210 -9.17 -2.88 -12.46
CA ASP A 210 -8.34 -2.99 -13.66
C ASP A 210 -6.85 -3.09 -13.32
N ALA A 211 -6.39 -2.39 -12.28
CA ALA A 211 -5.02 -2.51 -11.78
C ALA A 211 -4.70 -3.92 -11.26
N GLY A 212 -5.68 -4.59 -10.64
CA GLY A 212 -5.54 -6.00 -10.24
C GLY A 212 -5.34 -6.93 -11.45
N LYS A 213 -6.14 -6.75 -12.48
CA LYS A 213 -6.01 -7.51 -13.76
C LYS A 213 -4.66 -7.23 -14.42
N GLN A 214 -4.30 -5.98 -14.58
CA GLN A 214 -3.05 -5.55 -15.20
C GLN A 214 -1.82 -6.13 -14.48
N MET A 215 -1.84 -6.19 -13.14
CA MET A 215 -0.77 -6.83 -12.38
C MET A 215 -0.61 -8.30 -12.74
N VAL A 216 -1.70 -9.05 -12.86
CA VAL A 216 -1.67 -10.47 -13.25
C VAL A 216 -1.17 -10.64 -14.68
N GLU A 217 -1.63 -9.81 -15.61
CA GLU A 217 -1.17 -9.81 -17.01
C GLU A 217 0.35 -9.52 -17.08
N GLN A 218 0.83 -8.52 -16.35
CA GLN A 218 2.26 -8.22 -16.25
C GLN A 218 3.07 -9.41 -15.71
N LEU A 219 2.57 -10.07 -14.66
CA LEU A 219 3.23 -11.24 -14.06
C LEU A 219 3.25 -12.45 -15.01
N ARG A 220 2.23 -12.63 -15.83
CA ARG A 220 2.18 -13.69 -16.84
C ARG A 220 3.13 -13.42 -18.01
N ALA A 221 3.30 -12.15 -18.40
CA ALA A 221 4.21 -11.74 -19.46
C ALA A 221 5.70 -11.87 -19.09
N GLN A 222 6.04 -12.01 -17.79
CA GLN A 222 7.41 -12.16 -17.28
C GLN A 222 7.85 -13.63 -17.12
N LYS A 223 6.95 -14.57 -17.33
CA LYS A 223 7.22 -16.03 -17.31
C LYS A 223 7.57 -16.54 -18.70
#